data_0731961e11eef0a1d69e09e86dc77e01
#
_entry.id   0731961e11eef0a1d69e09e86dc77e01
#
_cell.length_a   1.000
_cell.length_b   1.000
_cell.length_c   1.000
_cell.angle_alpha   90.00
_cell.angle_beta   90.00
_cell.angle_gamma   90.00
#
_symmetry.space_group_name_H-M   'P 1'
#
loop_
_entity.id
_entity.type
_entity.pdbx_description
1 polymer ?
#
loop_
_entity_poly.entity_id
_entity_poly.type
_entity_poly.pdbx_seq_one_letter_code
_entity_poly.pdbx_strand_id
1 'polypeptide(L)'
;MRYIEVTVNTPGAEIDARCQEMADMGAGGFVIENEEDFKDFLEQNHQYWDYVDDELENQFAGVSRIKCYLTDDEDGLAVLRRINAAYDDVTTSYVEDSDWENNWREYYKPIEVGEKLVVVPEWEEAPQDGRLPLRLDPGLIFGTGSHATTRMCLAALEKFSKPGVRVLDLGCGSGILGIGALILGCDSCLGVDIDPKAPDVVMSNAALNGIGADKMTAWAGDIIADASLRARIGGGYQLVLA
;
A
#
# COMPACT_ATOMS: atom_id res chain seq x y z
N MET A 1 20.40 -5.27 2.24
CA MET A 1 21.57 -4.91 1.37
C MET A 1 21.71 -3.39 1.43
N ARG A 2 22.91 -2.81 1.24
CA ARG A 2 23.07 -1.36 1.28
C ARG A 2 23.27 -0.83 -0.14
N TYR A 3 22.60 0.25 -0.47
CA TYR A 3 22.66 0.92 -1.76
C TYR A 3 23.14 2.36 -1.59
N ILE A 4 23.65 2.92 -2.66
CA ILE A 4 23.99 4.34 -2.78
C ILE A 4 22.92 5.00 -3.63
N GLU A 5 22.08 5.84 -3.04
CA GLU A 5 21.21 6.73 -3.78
C GLU A 5 22.06 7.87 -4.34
N VAL A 6 22.00 8.04 -5.64
CA VAL A 6 22.69 9.13 -6.36
C VAL A 6 21.63 10.04 -6.93
N THR A 7 21.69 11.32 -6.56
CA THR A 7 20.79 12.36 -7.08
C THR A 7 21.59 13.35 -7.92
N VAL A 8 21.14 13.57 -9.15
CA VAL A 8 21.72 14.52 -10.11
C VAL A 8 20.66 15.57 -10.41
N ASN A 9 20.90 16.83 -9.97
CA ASN A 9 20.04 17.93 -10.36
C ASN A 9 20.21 18.24 -11.84
N THR A 10 19.10 18.37 -12.56
CA THR A 10 19.09 18.35 -14.01
C THR A 10 17.96 19.24 -14.53
N PRO A 11 18.21 20.17 -15.48
CA PRO A 11 17.13 20.89 -16.14
C PRO A 11 16.14 19.93 -16.79
N GLY A 12 14.84 20.20 -16.71
CA GLY A 12 13.79 19.32 -17.25
C GLY A 12 14.02 18.90 -18.70
N ALA A 13 14.43 19.84 -19.55
CA ALA A 13 14.72 19.56 -20.98
C ALA A 13 15.90 18.60 -21.22
N GLU A 14 16.74 18.33 -20.23
CA GLU A 14 17.93 17.48 -20.34
C GLU A 14 17.75 16.09 -19.66
N ILE A 15 16.64 15.86 -19.00
CA ILE A 15 16.41 14.65 -18.19
C ILE A 15 16.61 13.37 -19.03
N ASP A 16 15.94 13.26 -20.18
CA ASP A 16 16.02 12.07 -21.04
C ASP A 16 17.45 11.80 -21.54
N ALA A 17 18.15 12.85 -21.96
CA ALA A 17 19.52 12.74 -22.43
C ALA A 17 20.46 12.29 -21.30
N ARG A 18 20.31 12.85 -20.11
CA ARG A 18 21.13 12.48 -18.95
C ARG A 18 20.81 11.09 -18.41
N CYS A 19 19.55 10.67 -18.44
CA CYS A 19 19.20 9.28 -18.12
C CYS A 19 19.91 8.30 -19.05
N GLN A 20 19.95 8.60 -20.34
CA GLN A 20 20.66 7.75 -21.32
C GLN A 20 22.18 7.75 -21.05
N GLU A 21 22.78 8.91 -20.81
CA GLU A 21 24.21 9.02 -20.48
C GLU A 21 24.56 8.22 -19.20
N MET A 22 23.72 8.35 -18.15
CA MET A 22 23.91 7.62 -16.89
C MET A 22 23.73 6.10 -17.10
N ALA A 23 22.79 5.69 -17.96
CA ALA A 23 22.63 4.27 -18.33
C ALA A 23 23.87 3.72 -19.04
N ASP A 24 24.46 4.50 -19.96
CA ASP A 24 25.70 4.14 -20.64
C ASP A 24 26.91 4.04 -19.68
N MET A 25 26.86 4.77 -18.54
CA MET A 25 27.83 4.66 -17.44
C MET A 25 27.60 3.42 -16.58
N GLY A 26 26.48 2.72 -16.74
CA GLY A 26 26.11 1.52 -16.00
C GLY A 26 25.11 1.73 -14.87
N ALA A 27 24.50 2.92 -14.76
CA ALA A 27 23.39 3.14 -13.84
C ALA A 27 22.08 2.53 -14.41
N GLY A 28 21.18 2.09 -13.53
CA GLY A 28 19.88 1.57 -13.91
C GLY A 28 18.81 1.90 -12.86
N GLY A 29 17.54 1.82 -13.27
CA GLY A 29 16.43 2.09 -12.35
C GLY A 29 16.36 3.56 -11.96
N PHE A 30 15.96 4.43 -12.90
CA PHE A 30 15.86 5.87 -12.65
C PHE A 30 14.52 6.25 -12.03
N VAL A 31 14.59 7.15 -11.03
CA VAL A 31 13.43 7.89 -10.52
C VAL A 31 13.60 9.34 -10.96
N ILE A 32 12.63 9.85 -11.69
CA ILE A 32 12.60 11.23 -12.17
C ILE A 32 11.66 12.03 -11.30
N GLU A 33 12.16 13.11 -10.72
CA GLU A 33 11.37 14.08 -9.96
C GLU A 33 11.45 15.40 -10.71
N ASN A 34 10.36 15.80 -11.39
CA ASN A 34 10.30 17.01 -12.20
C ASN A 34 8.97 17.72 -11.96
N GLU A 35 9.03 19.01 -11.64
CA GLU A 35 7.86 19.86 -11.41
C GLU A 35 6.93 19.94 -12.63
N GLU A 36 7.49 20.02 -13.85
CA GLU A 36 6.68 20.12 -15.07
C GLU A 36 5.89 18.82 -15.30
N ASP A 37 6.52 17.65 -15.19
CA ASP A 37 5.86 16.36 -15.33
C ASP A 37 4.77 16.15 -14.26
N PHE A 38 5.03 16.63 -13.04
CA PHE A 38 4.05 16.58 -11.96
C PHE A 38 2.83 17.46 -12.26
N LYS A 39 3.03 18.67 -12.77
CA LYS A 39 1.96 19.57 -13.18
C LYS A 39 1.15 19.01 -14.34
N ASP A 40 1.85 18.50 -15.36
CA ASP A 40 1.20 17.85 -16.51
C ASP A 40 0.37 16.64 -16.08
N PHE A 41 0.89 15.84 -15.15
CA PHE A 41 0.15 14.72 -14.58
C PHE A 41 -1.13 15.18 -13.87
N LEU A 42 -1.07 16.24 -13.08
CA LEU A 42 -2.23 16.80 -12.39
C LEU A 42 -3.26 17.35 -13.39
N GLU A 43 -2.82 18.08 -14.44
CA GLU A 43 -3.71 18.63 -15.47
C GLU A 43 -4.41 17.52 -16.27
N GLN A 44 -3.68 16.48 -16.70
CA GLN A 44 -4.24 15.37 -17.49
C GLN A 44 -5.19 14.50 -16.68
N ASN A 45 -5.03 14.44 -15.37
CA ASN A 45 -5.82 13.60 -14.47
C ASN A 45 -6.77 14.38 -13.56
N HIS A 46 -6.95 15.69 -13.77
CA HIS A 46 -7.80 16.56 -12.92
C HIS A 46 -9.21 16.02 -12.68
N GLN A 47 -9.73 15.20 -13.58
CA GLN A 47 -11.04 14.56 -13.44
C GLN A 47 -11.12 13.48 -12.34
N TYR A 48 -9.96 13.03 -11.85
CA TYR A 48 -9.85 11.99 -10.82
C TYR A 48 -9.52 12.56 -9.43
N TRP A 49 -9.24 13.88 -9.33
CA TRP A 49 -8.80 14.54 -8.12
C TRP A 49 -9.66 15.77 -7.84
N ASP A 50 -10.37 15.76 -6.72
CA ASP A 50 -11.13 16.93 -6.26
C ASP A 50 -10.23 17.91 -5.49
N TYR A 51 -9.08 17.48 -5.02
CA TYR A 51 -8.12 18.26 -4.22
C TYR A 51 -6.72 17.63 -4.29
N VAL A 52 -5.72 18.47 -4.42
CA VAL A 52 -4.31 18.12 -4.27
C VAL A 52 -3.80 18.81 -3.03
N ASP A 53 -3.05 18.10 -2.20
CA ASP A 53 -2.50 18.65 -0.97
C ASP A 53 -1.42 19.70 -1.28
N ASP A 54 -1.54 20.90 -0.69
CA ASP A 54 -0.59 21.99 -0.86
C ASP A 54 0.85 21.57 -0.44
N GLU A 55 0.99 20.65 0.53
CA GLU A 55 2.28 20.11 0.94
C GLU A 55 2.92 19.28 -0.19
N LEU A 56 2.11 18.53 -0.93
CA LEU A 56 2.58 17.73 -2.07
C LEU A 56 3.01 18.63 -3.24
N GLU A 57 2.25 19.67 -3.57
CA GLU A 57 2.64 20.65 -4.60
C GLU A 57 3.94 21.36 -4.23
N ASN A 58 4.09 21.76 -2.98
CA ASN A 58 5.30 22.43 -2.48
C ASN A 58 6.53 21.52 -2.51
N GLN A 59 6.35 20.20 -2.40
CA GLN A 59 7.43 19.21 -2.42
C GLN A 59 8.09 19.13 -3.80
N PHE A 60 7.34 19.39 -4.88
CA PHE A 60 7.83 19.37 -6.26
C PHE A 60 8.17 20.77 -6.80
N ALA A 61 7.86 21.84 -6.07
CA ALA A 61 8.12 23.19 -6.52
C ALA A 61 9.62 23.45 -6.74
N GLY A 62 10.03 23.76 -7.97
CA GLY A 62 11.41 23.99 -8.37
C GLY A 62 12.28 22.74 -8.42
N VAL A 63 11.72 21.55 -8.26
CA VAL A 63 12.47 20.29 -8.30
C VAL A 63 12.60 19.81 -9.74
N SER A 64 13.82 19.54 -10.18
CA SER A 64 14.13 18.82 -11.41
C SER A 64 15.41 18.00 -11.20
N ARG A 65 15.27 16.69 -11.02
CA ARG A 65 16.39 15.81 -10.68
C ARG A 65 16.15 14.37 -11.10
N ILE A 66 17.24 13.66 -11.31
CA ILE A 66 17.28 12.23 -11.59
C ILE A 66 17.89 11.55 -10.37
N LYS A 67 17.27 10.48 -9.89
CA LYS A 67 17.83 9.59 -8.87
C LYS A 67 18.10 8.22 -9.48
N CYS A 68 19.17 7.58 -9.08
CA CYS A 68 19.44 6.18 -9.34
C CYS A 68 20.04 5.51 -8.10
N TYR A 69 19.98 4.18 -8.08
CA TYR A 69 20.44 3.38 -6.94
C TYR A 69 21.53 2.42 -7.42
N LEU A 70 22.70 2.56 -6.81
CA LEU A 70 23.86 1.75 -7.10
C LEU A 70 24.14 0.80 -5.93
N THR A 71 24.65 -0.38 -6.20
CA THR A 71 25.11 -1.30 -5.14
C THR A 71 26.30 -0.69 -4.40
N ASP A 72 26.38 -0.92 -3.07
CA ASP A 72 27.51 -0.45 -2.27
C ASP A 72 28.64 -1.50 -2.33
N ASP A 73 29.20 -1.67 -3.53
CA ASP A 73 30.32 -2.54 -3.87
C ASP A 73 31.28 -1.88 -4.87
N GLU A 74 32.30 -2.60 -5.31
CA GLU A 74 33.31 -2.07 -6.25
C GLU A 74 32.71 -1.62 -7.58
N ASP A 75 31.70 -2.33 -8.08
CA ASP A 75 31.06 -2.03 -9.35
C ASP A 75 30.20 -0.77 -9.26
N GLY A 76 29.35 -0.66 -8.22
CA GLY A 76 28.55 0.54 -8.00
C GLY A 76 29.40 1.78 -7.72
N LEU A 77 30.48 1.64 -6.93
CA LEU A 77 31.41 2.74 -6.70
C LEU A 77 32.16 3.15 -7.97
N ALA A 78 32.40 2.24 -8.92
CA ALA A 78 32.98 2.58 -10.22
C ALA A 78 32.02 3.40 -11.09
N VAL A 79 30.70 3.06 -11.07
CA VAL A 79 29.66 3.85 -11.73
C VAL A 79 29.54 5.23 -11.08
N LEU A 80 29.51 5.31 -9.76
CA LEU A 80 29.43 6.58 -9.02
C LEU A 80 30.58 7.51 -9.40
N ARG A 81 31.81 7.00 -9.51
CA ARG A 81 32.97 7.81 -9.93
C ARG A 81 32.81 8.38 -11.35
N ARG A 82 32.18 7.64 -12.28
CA ARG A 82 31.88 8.13 -13.65
C ARG A 82 30.85 9.24 -13.62
N ILE A 83 29.78 9.07 -12.84
CA ILE A 83 28.73 10.08 -12.67
C ILE A 83 29.31 11.37 -12.07
N ASN A 84 30.09 11.27 -10.98
CA ASN A 84 30.74 12.42 -10.35
C ASN A 84 31.77 13.13 -11.26
N ALA A 85 32.33 12.43 -12.25
CA ALA A 85 33.24 13.03 -13.21
C ALA A 85 32.49 13.74 -14.37
N ALA A 86 31.25 13.38 -14.63
CA ALA A 86 30.42 13.92 -15.70
C ALA A 86 29.53 15.09 -15.27
N TYR A 87 29.12 15.12 -13.99
CA TYR A 87 28.16 16.10 -13.48
C TYR A 87 28.68 16.80 -12.22
N ASP A 88 28.47 18.12 -12.13
CA ASP A 88 28.96 18.94 -11.02
C ASP A 88 28.01 18.96 -9.82
N ASP A 89 26.71 18.76 -10.04
CA ASP A 89 25.66 18.82 -8.98
C ASP A 89 25.13 17.39 -8.70
N VAL A 90 25.97 16.62 -8.03
CA VAL A 90 25.68 15.25 -7.61
C VAL A 90 25.67 15.17 -6.09
N THR A 91 24.58 14.65 -5.53
CA THR A 91 24.50 14.33 -4.10
C THR A 91 24.31 12.82 -3.93
N THR A 92 24.84 12.29 -2.83
CA THR A 92 24.76 10.86 -2.52
C THR A 92 24.29 10.63 -1.10
N SER A 93 23.45 9.62 -0.91
CA SER A 93 23.09 9.10 0.41
C SER A 93 23.15 7.57 0.41
N TYR A 94 23.29 6.98 1.60
CA TYR A 94 23.22 5.53 1.74
C TYR A 94 21.80 5.14 2.15
N VAL A 95 21.27 4.10 1.50
CA VAL A 95 19.95 3.55 1.76
C VAL A 95 20.07 2.06 2.02
N GLU A 96 19.49 1.56 3.09
CA GLU A 96 19.41 0.13 3.37
C GLU A 96 18.05 -0.44 2.90
N ASP A 97 18.00 -1.74 2.58
CA ASP A 97 16.72 -2.40 2.26
C ASP A 97 15.67 -2.16 3.35
N SER A 98 16.12 -2.14 4.62
CA SER A 98 15.27 -1.83 5.78
C SER A 98 14.64 -0.43 5.74
N ASP A 99 15.30 0.54 5.11
CA ASP A 99 14.80 1.91 5.02
C ASP A 99 13.66 1.99 4.00
N TRP A 100 13.75 1.23 2.91
CA TRP A 100 12.67 1.10 1.94
C TRP A 100 11.44 0.40 2.53
N GLU A 101 11.68 -0.66 3.32
CA GLU A 101 10.61 -1.38 4.00
C GLU A 101 9.97 -0.54 5.11
N ASN A 102 10.67 0.41 5.69
CA ASN A 102 10.20 1.20 6.83
C ASN A 102 9.72 2.60 6.46
N ASN A 103 10.26 3.25 5.42
CA ASN A 103 9.88 4.62 5.04
C ASN A 103 8.39 4.77 4.72
N TRP A 104 7.75 3.78 4.08
CA TRP A 104 6.32 3.81 3.83
C TRP A 104 5.49 3.70 5.12
N ARG A 105 6.04 3.08 6.19
CA ARG A 105 5.36 2.97 7.50
C ARG A 105 5.15 4.32 8.17
N GLU A 106 6.05 5.28 7.96
CA GLU A 106 5.90 6.64 8.51
C GLU A 106 4.69 7.38 7.94
N TYR A 107 4.31 7.07 6.70
CA TYR A 107 3.16 7.67 6.03
C TYR A 107 1.84 6.96 6.33
N TYR A 108 1.91 5.76 6.94
CA TYR A 108 0.73 4.99 7.29
C TYR A 108 0.27 5.36 8.70
N LYS A 109 -0.69 6.29 8.77
CA LYS A 109 -1.29 6.73 10.03
C LYS A 109 -2.67 6.10 10.22
N PRO A 110 -3.19 6.05 11.46
CA PRO A 110 -4.55 5.59 11.69
C PRO A 110 -5.57 6.35 10.84
N ILE A 111 -6.50 5.62 10.21
CA ILE A 111 -7.52 6.16 9.32
C ILE A 111 -8.89 5.98 9.95
N GLU A 112 -9.55 7.07 10.28
CA GLU A 112 -10.93 7.05 10.76
C GLU A 112 -11.88 6.62 9.63
N VAL A 113 -12.80 5.70 9.94
CA VAL A 113 -13.78 5.18 8.97
C VAL A 113 -15.16 5.13 9.60
N GLY A 114 -16.12 5.76 8.94
CA GLY A 114 -17.47 5.87 9.49
C GLY A 114 -17.50 6.56 10.85
N GLU A 115 -18.37 6.10 11.73
CA GLU A 115 -18.54 6.66 13.08
C GLU A 115 -17.88 5.78 14.16
N LYS A 116 -17.65 4.48 13.88
CA LYS A 116 -17.28 3.49 14.89
C LYS A 116 -15.91 2.88 14.72
N LEU A 117 -15.35 2.88 13.52
CA LEU A 117 -14.09 2.19 13.23
C LEU A 117 -12.93 3.17 13.07
N VAL A 118 -11.73 2.68 13.39
CA VAL A 118 -10.46 3.27 12.99
C VAL A 118 -9.53 2.16 12.52
N VAL A 119 -9.02 2.26 11.30
CA VAL A 119 -8.01 1.34 10.75
C VAL A 119 -6.66 1.77 11.29
N VAL A 120 -5.95 0.85 11.94
CA VAL A 120 -4.70 1.12 12.65
C VAL A 120 -3.63 0.16 12.16
N PRO A 121 -2.51 0.66 11.59
CA PRO A 121 -1.35 -0.18 11.31
C PRO A 121 -0.86 -0.88 12.57
N GLU A 122 -0.29 -2.09 12.45
CA GLU A 122 0.13 -2.89 13.61
C GLU A 122 1.14 -2.18 14.53
N TRP A 123 1.99 -1.30 13.98
CA TRP A 123 3.03 -0.53 14.70
C TRP A 123 2.55 0.79 15.29
N GLU A 124 1.30 1.21 15.03
CA GLU A 124 0.74 2.45 15.54
C GLU A 124 -0.16 2.20 16.76
N GLU A 125 -0.23 3.19 17.65
CA GLU A 125 -1.18 3.15 18.74
C GLU A 125 -2.57 3.57 18.26
N ALA A 126 -3.59 2.89 18.74
CA ALA A 126 -4.96 3.26 18.41
C ALA A 126 -5.35 4.58 19.10
N PRO A 127 -6.01 5.52 18.41
CA PRO A 127 -6.57 6.72 19.02
C PRO A 127 -7.52 6.36 20.18
N GLN A 128 -7.52 7.18 21.25
CA GLN A 128 -8.39 6.98 22.40
C GLN A 128 -9.64 7.87 22.31
N ASP A 129 -10.32 7.81 21.17
CA ASP A 129 -11.50 8.60 20.83
C ASP A 129 -12.82 7.81 20.95
N GLY A 130 -12.73 6.54 21.40
CA GLY A 130 -13.88 5.65 21.58
C GLY A 130 -14.23 4.81 20.34
N ARG A 131 -13.48 4.94 19.24
CA ARG A 131 -13.65 4.09 18.06
C ARG A 131 -13.06 2.70 18.29
N LEU A 132 -13.58 1.72 17.59
CA LEU A 132 -13.11 0.34 17.60
C LEU A 132 -11.89 0.22 16.67
N PRO A 133 -10.72 -0.16 17.19
CA PRO A 133 -9.54 -0.31 16.36
C PRO A 133 -9.62 -1.58 15.52
N LEU A 134 -9.40 -1.44 14.21
CA LEU A 134 -9.19 -2.52 13.25
C LEU A 134 -7.70 -2.52 12.91
N ARG A 135 -6.94 -3.43 13.51
CA ARG A 135 -5.49 -3.52 13.31
C ARG A 135 -5.15 -4.35 12.09
N LEU A 136 -4.22 -3.86 11.29
CA LEU A 136 -3.73 -4.54 10.08
C LEU A 136 -2.22 -4.41 9.97
N ASP A 137 -1.59 -5.45 9.40
CA ASP A 137 -0.32 -5.30 8.70
C ASP A 137 -0.63 -4.90 7.25
N PRO A 138 -0.33 -3.65 6.84
CA PRO A 138 -0.61 -3.16 5.50
C PRO A 138 0.28 -3.78 4.42
N GLY A 139 1.03 -4.81 4.67
CA GLY A 139 1.91 -5.54 3.77
C GLY A 139 1.72 -5.36 2.25
N LEU A 140 2.18 -6.32 1.45
CA LEU A 140 2.13 -6.24 -0.03
C LEU A 140 0.78 -6.66 -0.65
N ILE A 141 -0.27 -6.91 0.15
CA ILE A 141 -1.59 -7.32 -0.34
C ILE A 141 -2.57 -6.16 -0.31
N PHE A 142 -3.41 -6.06 -1.35
CA PHE A 142 -4.45 -5.04 -1.47
C PHE A 142 -5.43 -5.07 -0.28
N GLY A 143 -5.92 -3.87 0.12
CA GLY A 143 -6.91 -3.76 1.20
C GLY A 143 -6.33 -3.17 2.48
N THR A 144 -5.50 -2.14 2.38
CA THR A 144 -4.88 -1.43 3.52
C THR A 144 -5.82 -0.43 4.20
N GLY A 145 -7.02 -0.23 3.67
CA GLY A 145 -7.99 0.75 4.18
C GLY A 145 -7.81 2.17 3.63
N SER A 146 -6.74 2.48 2.92
CA SER A 146 -6.51 3.81 2.34
C SER A 146 -7.41 4.11 1.15
N HIS A 147 -7.82 3.09 0.38
CA HIS A 147 -8.66 3.27 -0.80
C HIS A 147 -10.10 3.67 -0.42
N ALA A 148 -10.67 4.64 -1.16
CA ALA A 148 -12.01 5.17 -0.88
C ALA A 148 -13.10 4.08 -0.87
N THR A 149 -13.05 3.10 -1.77
CA THR A 149 -14.02 2.00 -1.82
C THR A 149 -13.98 1.13 -0.57
N THR A 150 -12.80 0.81 -0.06
CA THR A 150 -12.63 0.05 1.20
C THR A 150 -13.24 0.80 2.38
N ARG A 151 -12.98 2.12 2.46
CA ARG A 151 -13.57 2.97 3.51
C ARG A 151 -15.09 3.04 3.42
N MET A 152 -15.63 3.15 2.20
CA MET A 152 -17.08 3.14 1.97
C MET A 152 -17.73 1.81 2.40
N CYS A 153 -17.10 0.68 2.07
CA CYS A 153 -17.58 -0.64 2.49
C CYS A 153 -17.52 -0.79 4.02
N LEU A 154 -16.41 -0.40 4.67
CA LEU A 154 -16.29 -0.44 6.13
C LEU A 154 -17.34 0.45 6.82
N ALA A 155 -17.57 1.67 6.33
CA ALA A 155 -18.61 2.54 6.85
C ALA A 155 -20.03 1.95 6.65
N ALA A 156 -20.26 1.25 5.54
CA ALA A 156 -21.53 0.56 5.31
C ALA A 156 -21.72 -0.61 6.28
N LEU A 157 -20.65 -1.34 6.64
CA LEU A 157 -20.70 -2.43 7.61
C LEU A 157 -21.28 -2.03 8.96
N GLU A 158 -21.09 -0.78 9.39
CA GLU A 158 -21.68 -0.26 10.65
C GLU A 158 -23.20 -0.38 10.72
N LYS A 159 -23.86 -0.42 9.55
CA LYS A 159 -25.32 -0.54 9.44
C LYS A 159 -25.80 -1.98 9.36
N PHE A 160 -24.97 -2.87 8.81
CA PHE A 160 -25.37 -4.24 8.51
C PHE A 160 -24.81 -5.28 9.48
N SER A 161 -23.73 -4.95 10.18
CA SER A 161 -23.11 -5.85 11.16
C SER A 161 -23.93 -5.91 12.46
N LYS A 162 -24.23 -7.12 12.89
CA LYS A 162 -24.96 -7.39 14.15
C LYS A 162 -24.80 -8.87 14.54
N PRO A 163 -25.11 -9.25 15.80
CA PRO A 163 -25.15 -10.64 16.23
C PRO A 163 -26.08 -11.50 15.36
N GLY A 164 -25.70 -12.76 15.12
CA GLY A 164 -26.41 -13.69 14.28
C GLY A 164 -26.08 -13.57 12.78
N VAL A 165 -25.24 -12.61 12.36
CA VAL A 165 -24.86 -12.44 10.96
C VAL A 165 -23.60 -13.26 10.67
N ARG A 166 -23.71 -14.14 9.67
CA ARG A 166 -22.58 -14.83 9.04
C ARG A 166 -22.19 -14.10 7.76
N VAL A 167 -20.91 -13.82 7.62
CA VAL A 167 -20.36 -13.02 6.53
C VAL A 167 -19.62 -13.91 5.52
N LEU A 168 -19.78 -13.62 4.24
CA LEU A 168 -18.93 -14.14 3.17
C LEU A 168 -18.23 -12.95 2.53
N ASP A 169 -16.89 -12.98 2.49
CA ASP A 169 -16.05 -11.93 1.93
C ASP A 169 -15.34 -12.48 0.69
N LEU A 170 -15.76 -12.05 -0.49
CA LEU A 170 -15.26 -12.50 -1.80
C LEU A 170 -14.25 -11.49 -2.35
N GLY A 171 -13.04 -11.97 -2.66
CA GLY A 171 -11.90 -11.10 -2.93
C GLY A 171 -11.43 -10.46 -1.63
N CYS A 172 -11.28 -11.25 -0.56
CA CYS A 172 -11.07 -10.74 0.79
C CYS A 172 -9.71 -10.03 0.98
N GLY A 173 -8.72 -10.28 0.12
CA GLY A 173 -7.39 -9.66 0.19
C GLY A 173 -6.77 -9.76 1.58
N SER A 174 -6.57 -8.62 2.24
CA SER A 174 -6.07 -8.53 3.62
C SER A 174 -7.05 -9.03 4.70
N GLY A 175 -8.31 -9.27 4.34
CA GLY A 175 -9.39 -9.60 5.25
C GLY A 175 -10.04 -8.40 5.95
N ILE A 176 -9.67 -7.17 5.57
CA ILE A 176 -10.09 -5.94 6.27
C ILE A 176 -11.60 -5.83 6.43
N LEU A 177 -12.39 -6.18 5.41
CA LEU A 177 -13.85 -6.07 5.47
C LEU A 177 -14.44 -7.15 6.39
N GLY A 178 -14.01 -8.40 6.23
CA GLY A 178 -14.44 -9.51 7.07
C GLY A 178 -14.09 -9.31 8.54
N ILE A 179 -12.86 -8.86 8.84
CA ILE A 179 -12.39 -8.53 10.20
C ILE A 179 -13.20 -7.37 10.76
N GLY A 180 -13.42 -6.31 9.97
CA GLY A 180 -14.25 -5.17 10.35
C GLY A 180 -15.67 -5.57 10.72
N ALA A 181 -16.29 -6.47 9.96
CA ALA A 181 -17.61 -7.02 10.26
C ALA A 181 -17.64 -7.78 11.59
N LEU A 182 -16.58 -8.56 11.90
CA LEU A 182 -16.47 -9.29 13.16
C LEU A 182 -16.27 -8.35 14.36
N ILE A 183 -15.44 -7.30 14.23
CA ILE A 183 -15.24 -6.26 15.23
C ILE A 183 -16.58 -5.54 15.52
N LEU A 184 -17.39 -5.31 14.49
CA LEU A 184 -18.73 -4.70 14.60
C LEU A 184 -19.80 -5.65 15.12
N GLY A 185 -19.46 -6.91 15.44
CA GLY A 185 -20.32 -7.84 16.14
C GLY A 185 -20.96 -8.94 15.30
N CYS A 186 -20.53 -9.19 14.07
CA CYS A 186 -20.92 -10.38 13.31
C CYS A 186 -20.38 -11.66 13.95
N ASP A 187 -21.06 -12.78 13.75
CA ASP A 187 -20.73 -14.04 14.42
C ASP A 187 -19.53 -14.75 13.80
N SER A 188 -19.47 -14.79 12.47
CA SER A 188 -18.39 -15.45 11.75
C SER A 188 -18.22 -14.89 10.35
N CYS A 189 -17.01 -15.05 9.79
CA CYS A 189 -16.69 -14.67 8.43
C CYS A 189 -15.89 -15.78 7.72
N LEU A 190 -16.27 -16.06 6.48
CA LEU A 190 -15.47 -16.81 5.53
C LEU A 190 -14.96 -15.86 4.46
N GLY A 191 -13.63 -15.69 4.40
CA GLY A 191 -12.94 -14.98 3.31
C GLY A 191 -12.59 -15.96 2.18
N VAL A 192 -12.69 -15.49 0.94
CA VAL A 192 -12.23 -16.25 -0.24
C VAL A 192 -11.48 -15.30 -1.16
N ASP A 193 -10.30 -15.70 -1.60
CA ASP A 193 -9.51 -14.93 -2.54
C ASP A 193 -8.81 -15.83 -3.55
N ILE A 194 -8.53 -15.31 -4.74
CA ILE A 194 -7.78 -16.02 -5.76
C ILE A 194 -6.28 -16.09 -5.43
N ASP A 195 -5.77 -15.13 -4.65
CA ASP A 195 -4.37 -15.12 -4.22
C ASP A 195 -4.13 -16.23 -3.19
N PRO A 196 -3.20 -17.18 -3.47
CA PRO A 196 -2.87 -18.25 -2.54
C PRO A 196 -2.29 -17.79 -1.21
N LYS A 197 -1.79 -16.55 -1.12
CA LYS A 197 -1.26 -15.96 0.11
C LYS A 197 -2.34 -15.34 1.01
N ALA A 198 -3.50 -15.03 0.46
CA ALA A 198 -4.56 -14.34 1.19
C ALA A 198 -4.98 -15.06 2.48
N PRO A 199 -5.15 -16.40 2.54
CA PRO A 199 -5.53 -17.08 3.78
C PRO A 199 -4.57 -16.81 4.94
N ASP A 200 -3.25 -16.85 4.71
CA ASP A 200 -2.26 -16.63 5.75
C ASP A 200 -2.29 -15.16 6.23
N VAL A 201 -2.42 -14.22 5.30
CA VAL A 201 -2.52 -12.78 5.62
C VAL A 201 -3.80 -12.48 6.40
N VAL A 202 -4.94 -13.00 5.96
CA VAL A 202 -6.23 -12.83 6.68
C VAL A 202 -6.14 -13.35 8.10
N MET A 203 -5.56 -14.53 8.31
CA MET A 203 -5.43 -15.12 9.65
C MET A 203 -4.44 -14.35 10.54
N SER A 204 -3.34 -13.84 9.96
CA SER A 204 -2.42 -12.95 10.66
C SER A 204 -3.13 -11.67 11.13
N ASN A 205 -3.84 -11.00 10.23
CA ASN A 205 -4.58 -9.78 10.54
C ASN A 205 -5.72 -10.02 11.54
N ALA A 206 -6.43 -11.16 11.44
CA ALA A 206 -7.44 -11.55 12.42
C ALA A 206 -6.83 -11.71 13.82
N ALA A 207 -5.66 -12.34 13.92
CA ALA A 207 -4.93 -12.52 15.18
C ALA A 207 -4.54 -11.19 15.84
N LEU A 208 -4.13 -10.16 15.05
CA LEU A 208 -3.86 -8.80 15.55
C LEU A 208 -5.07 -8.17 16.26
N ASN A 209 -6.28 -8.63 15.92
CA ASN A 209 -7.54 -8.16 16.50
C ASN A 209 -8.12 -9.13 17.54
N GLY A 210 -7.37 -10.15 17.95
CA GLY A 210 -7.84 -11.15 18.90
C GLY A 210 -8.95 -12.06 18.36
N ILE A 211 -9.09 -12.16 17.03
CA ILE A 211 -10.09 -12.97 16.34
C ILE A 211 -9.45 -14.33 16.00
N GLY A 212 -10.04 -15.40 16.52
CA GLY A 212 -9.56 -16.77 16.28
C GLY A 212 -10.19 -17.44 15.06
N ALA A 213 -9.67 -18.63 14.73
CA ALA A 213 -10.13 -19.44 13.62
C ALA A 213 -11.58 -19.98 13.81
N ASP A 214 -12.15 -19.87 14.98
CA ASP A 214 -13.55 -20.16 15.28
C ASP A 214 -14.50 -19.12 14.67
N LYS A 215 -14.01 -17.89 14.45
CA LYS A 215 -14.80 -16.79 13.89
C LYS A 215 -14.37 -16.38 12.48
N MET A 216 -13.07 -16.41 12.19
CA MET A 216 -12.53 -16.09 10.87
C MET A 216 -11.90 -17.31 10.22
N THR A 217 -12.27 -17.54 8.97
CA THR A 217 -11.66 -18.58 8.12
C THR A 217 -11.40 -17.97 6.74
N ALA A 218 -10.32 -18.36 6.08
CA ALA A 218 -10.03 -17.91 4.73
C ALA A 218 -9.58 -19.06 3.84
N TRP A 219 -10.00 -19.03 2.57
CA TRP A 219 -9.65 -20.04 1.57
C TRP A 219 -9.13 -19.38 0.30
N ALA A 220 -8.12 -20.00 -0.30
CA ALA A 220 -7.65 -19.60 -1.63
C ALA A 220 -8.41 -20.36 -2.72
N GLY A 221 -8.75 -19.68 -3.81
CA GLY A 221 -9.30 -20.28 -5.01
C GLY A 221 -10.15 -19.34 -5.84
N ASP A 222 -10.33 -19.72 -7.11
CA ASP A 222 -11.16 -18.99 -8.06
C ASP A 222 -12.63 -19.39 -7.92
N ILE A 223 -13.43 -18.57 -7.29
CA ILE A 223 -14.87 -18.82 -7.09
C ILE A 223 -15.65 -18.89 -8.42
N ILE A 224 -15.14 -18.28 -9.49
CA ILE A 224 -15.79 -18.28 -10.80
C ILE A 224 -15.51 -19.59 -11.52
N ALA A 225 -14.25 -20.04 -11.54
CA ALA A 225 -13.84 -21.23 -12.27
C ALA A 225 -14.07 -22.53 -11.49
N ASP A 226 -13.93 -22.53 -10.15
CA ASP A 226 -13.98 -23.74 -9.33
C ASP A 226 -15.37 -24.02 -8.75
N ALA A 227 -16.09 -24.95 -9.38
CA ALA A 227 -17.40 -25.40 -8.91
C ALA A 227 -17.34 -26.14 -7.56
N SER A 228 -16.24 -26.84 -7.26
CA SER A 228 -16.06 -27.57 -6.00
C SER A 228 -15.88 -26.60 -4.84
N LEU A 229 -15.17 -25.51 -5.05
CA LEU A 229 -15.03 -24.41 -4.09
C LEU A 229 -16.38 -23.78 -3.79
N ARG A 230 -17.18 -23.46 -4.82
CA ARG A 230 -18.54 -22.93 -4.62
C ARG A 230 -19.43 -23.88 -3.81
N ALA A 231 -19.37 -25.17 -4.10
CA ALA A 231 -20.13 -26.16 -3.35
C ALA A 231 -19.69 -26.26 -1.88
N ARG A 232 -18.39 -26.11 -1.62
CA ARG A 232 -17.80 -26.11 -0.26
C ARG A 232 -18.16 -24.83 0.51
N ILE A 233 -18.19 -23.65 -0.12
CA ILE A 233 -18.62 -22.38 0.48
C ILE A 233 -20.07 -22.52 0.95
N GLY A 234 -20.92 -23.16 0.14
CA GLY A 234 -22.30 -23.39 0.47
C GLY A 234 -23.13 -22.10 0.54
N GLY A 235 -23.99 -22.00 1.55
CA GLY A 235 -24.90 -20.87 1.69
C GLY A 235 -25.20 -20.54 3.16
N GLY A 236 -26.22 -19.70 3.36
CA GLY A 236 -26.65 -19.28 4.71
C GLY A 236 -25.89 -18.08 5.26
N TYR A 237 -25.24 -17.30 4.39
CA TYR A 237 -24.66 -16.03 4.73
C TYR A 237 -25.72 -14.93 4.63
N GLN A 238 -25.80 -14.08 5.65
CA GLN A 238 -26.72 -12.96 5.69
C GLN A 238 -26.10 -11.68 5.15
N LEU A 239 -24.76 -11.64 5.06
CA LEU A 239 -24.00 -10.53 4.49
C LEU A 239 -22.96 -11.10 3.54
N VAL A 240 -22.92 -10.56 2.33
CA VAL A 240 -21.89 -10.89 1.32
C VAL A 240 -21.20 -9.61 0.93
N LEU A 241 -19.87 -9.62 0.97
CA LEU A 241 -18.96 -8.58 0.55
C LEU A 241 -18.27 -9.04 -0.73
N ALA A 242 -18.05 -8.13 -1.71
CA ALA A 242 -17.37 -8.42 -2.97
C ALA A 242 -16.81 -7.13 -3.59
#